data_8f5aabcfa128f05bf6082109bcf8deaf
#
_entry.id   8f5aabcfa128f05bf6082109bcf8deaf
#
_cell.length_a   1.000
_cell.length_b   1.000
_cell.length_c   1.000
_cell.angle_alpha   90.00
_cell.angle_beta   90.00
_cell.angle_gamma   90.00
#
_symmetry.space_group_name_H-M   'P 1'
#
loop_
_entity.id
_entity.type
_entity.pdbx_description
1 polymer ?
#
loop_
_entity_poly.entity_id
_entity_poly.type
_entity_poly.pdbx_seq_one_letter_code
_entity_poly.pdbx_strand_id
1 'polypeptide(L)'
;MSNYLISCGGTGGHLSPGIALAEGLAERGHVATLLISQKRVDARLIEKYPHLNFVPIPGAPFTCAPVGLLRFIVSQTKGFFVSLRLVQTIRPAGIVGFGGFTTAAIIIAGKLRGVPVALHEANRVPGRAIRSLSRFARRVYLPPGIDLPGIKKDVIRHAGLPVRREIARIPRDQACRQLGLDPAGKILAIFGGSQGATVLNDWARRELPQLANAGIQLYCVTGLGKGVAEVMELTAADRSPVTAVFVPFCDQVAALLSAADLVIGRAGAGSIAELIRCETPAIVIPYPHAADDHQRANAIWFEQQGAGLVIDQSKPVALSREVFALLGDEARLQRIRAHLHRLDHSATLKFILDDLESLTAPQRA
;
A
#
# COMPACT_ATOMS: atom_id res chain seq x y z
N MET A 1 -13.92 -23.47 10.94
CA MET A 1 -14.03 -22.03 11.29
C MET A 1 -13.01 -21.71 12.36
N SER A 2 -12.10 -20.78 12.11
CA SER A 2 -11.02 -20.38 13.02
C SER A 2 -10.97 -18.87 13.14
N ASN A 3 -10.48 -18.35 14.28
CA ASN A 3 -10.29 -16.92 14.49
C ASN A 3 -8.84 -16.54 14.20
N TYR A 4 -8.62 -15.39 13.58
CA TYR A 4 -7.30 -14.79 13.32
C TYR A 4 -7.23 -13.38 13.84
N LEU A 5 -6.08 -12.97 14.36
CA LEU A 5 -5.77 -11.58 14.69
C LEU A 5 -4.77 -11.03 13.69
N ILE A 6 -5.07 -9.87 13.11
CA ILE A 6 -4.24 -9.22 12.08
C ILE A 6 -3.81 -7.85 12.58
N SER A 7 -2.53 -7.67 12.88
CA SER A 7 -2.00 -6.36 13.27
C SER A 7 -1.53 -5.58 12.05
N CYS A 8 -2.27 -4.54 11.71
CA CYS A 8 -2.06 -3.70 10.55
C CYS A 8 -2.14 -2.20 10.84
N GLY A 9 -2.07 -1.81 12.12
CA GLY A 9 -2.08 -0.41 12.53
C GLY A 9 -0.74 0.29 12.34
N GLY A 10 -0.79 1.60 12.11
CA GLY A 10 0.41 2.46 12.03
C GLY A 10 0.44 3.37 10.81
N THR A 11 0.20 2.84 9.63
CA THR A 11 0.08 3.60 8.38
C THR A 11 -0.89 2.91 7.44
N GLY A 12 -1.49 3.65 6.49
CA GLY A 12 -2.36 3.07 5.46
C GLY A 12 -1.69 1.95 4.64
N GLY A 13 -0.36 1.96 4.55
CA GLY A 13 0.43 0.90 3.89
C GLY A 13 0.37 -0.47 4.58
N HIS A 14 0.06 -0.51 5.88
CA HIS A 14 -0.14 -1.78 6.60
C HIS A 14 -1.62 -2.20 6.64
N LEU A 15 -2.54 -1.23 6.65
CA LEU A 15 -3.97 -1.50 6.74
C LEU A 15 -4.52 -2.16 5.48
N SER A 16 -4.12 -1.68 4.29
CA SER A 16 -4.57 -2.21 3.00
C SER A 16 -4.32 -3.73 2.85
N PRO A 17 -3.10 -4.25 3.05
CA PRO A 17 -2.86 -5.70 2.98
C PRO A 17 -3.51 -6.48 4.12
N GLY A 18 -3.70 -5.85 5.30
CA GLY A 18 -4.45 -6.44 6.40
C GLY A 18 -5.92 -6.67 6.04
N ILE A 19 -6.56 -5.72 5.36
CA ILE A 19 -7.92 -5.84 4.83
C ILE A 19 -7.97 -6.96 3.78
N ALA A 20 -7.06 -6.98 2.82
CA ALA A 20 -7.02 -8.03 1.80
C ALA A 20 -6.92 -9.44 2.42
N LEU A 21 -6.10 -9.59 3.45
CA LEU A 21 -5.97 -10.86 4.17
C LEU A 21 -7.24 -11.22 4.94
N ALA A 22 -7.89 -10.23 5.59
CA ALA A 22 -9.12 -10.44 6.34
C ALA A 22 -10.29 -10.87 5.44
N GLU A 23 -10.44 -10.22 4.27
CA GLU A 23 -11.43 -10.60 3.26
C GLU A 23 -11.19 -12.04 2.76
N GLY A 24 -9.94 -12.38 2.43
CA GLY A 24 -9.60 -13.73 1.98
C GLY A 24 -9.82 -14.82 3.06
N LEU A 25 -9.59 -14.52 4.33
CA LEU A 25 -9.92 -15.42 5.44
C LEU A 25 -11.44 -15.58 5.60
N ALA A 26 -12.20 -14.49 5.47
CA ALA A 26 -13.66 -14.53 5.54
C ALA A 26 -14.28 -15.37 4.41
N GLU A 27 -13.77 -15.28 3.20
CA GLU A 27 -14.19 -16.11 2.04
C GLU A 27 -13.96 -17.62 2.29
N ARG A 28 -12.98 -17.97 3.15
CA ARG A 28 -12.70 -19.35 3.55
C ARG A 28 -13.44 -19.78 4.81
N GLY A 29 -14.39 -18.97 5.30
CA GLY A 29 -15.20 -19.27 6.48
C GLY A 29 -14.48 -19.08 7.82
N HIS A 30 -13.39 -18.28 7.83
CA HIS A 30 -12.70 -17.87 9.06
C HIS A 30 -13.16 -16.49 9.52
N VAL A 31 -12.88 -16.12 10.76
CA VAL A 31 -13.14 -14.79 11.31
C VAL A 31 -11.81 -14.08 11.53
N ALA A 32 -11.65 -12.90 10.95
CA ALA A 32 -10.49 -12.05 11.15
C ALA A 32 -10.85 -10.81 11.98
N THR A 33 -10.01 -10.47 12.96
CA THR A 33 -10.08 -9.21 13.71
C THR A 33 -8.84 -8.40 13.43
N LEU A 34 -9.03 -7.21 12.84
CA LEU A 34 -7.95 -6.31 12.47
C LEU A 34 -7.62 -5.36 13.63
N LEU A 35 -6.38 -5.41 14.08
CA LEU A 35 -5.85 -4.56 15.13
C LEU A 35 -5.23 -3.31 14.50
N ILE A 36 -5.85 -2.16 14.75
CA ILE A 36 -5.54 -0.89 14.10
C ILE A 36 -4.98 0.13 15.07
N SER A 37 -4.38 1.19 14.56
CA SER A 37 -4.01 2.34 15.37
C SER A 37 -5.18 3.32 15.54
N GLN A 38 -5.09 4.18 16.54
CA GLN A 38 -6.11 5.22 16.79
C GLN A 38 -5.93 6.48 15.90
N LYS A 39 -5.24 6.34 14.75
CA LYS A 39 -4.99 7.48 13.84
C LYS A 39 -6.17 7.73 12.90
N ARG A 40 -6.45 9.02 12.64
CA ARG A 40 -7.53 9.46 11.72
C ARG A 40 -7.39 8.95 10.28
N VAL A 41 -6.16 8.65 9.83
CA VAL A 41 -5.91 8.16 8.46
C VAL A 41 -6.52 6.77 8.23
N ASP A 42 -6.59 5.95 9.28
CA ASP A 42 -7.16 4.61 9.20
C ASP A 42 -8.71 4.67 9.18
N ALA A 43 -9.33 5.71 9.77
CA ALA A 43 -10.77 5.80 9.94
C ALA A 43 -11.55 5.74 8.61
N ARG A 44 -11.14 6.52 7.61
CA ARG A 44 -11.83 6.57 6.31
C ARG A 44 -11.77 5.25 5.54
N LEU A 45 -10.64 4.55 5.61
CA LEU A 45 -10.52 3.25 4.98
C LEU A 45 -11.38 2.21 5.70
N ILE A 46 -11.49 2.30 7.03
CA ILE A 46 -12.34 1.42 7.86
C ILE A 46 -13.82 1.59 7.54
N GLU A 47 -14.29 2.82 7.36
CA GLU A 47 -15.69 3.13 7.00
C GLU A 47 -16.13 2.40 5.72
N LYS A 48 -15.20 2.13 4.81
CA LYS A 48 -15.47 1.40 3.56
C LYS A 48 -15.71 -0.12 3.77
N TYR A 49 -15.28 -0.67 4.92
CA TYR A 49 -15.36 -2.11 5.21
C TYR A 49 -16.15 -2.40 6.50
N PRO A 50 -17.44 -2.00 6.60
CA PRO A 50 -18.24 -2.16 7.81
C PRO A 50 -18.49 -3.63 8.19
N HIS A 51 -18.27 -4.56 7.27
CA HIS A 51 -18.39 -6.00 7.49
C HIS A 51 -17.16 -6.64 8.16
N LEU A 52 -16.04 -5.91 8.28
CA LEU A 52 -14.83 -6.39 8.95
C LEU A 52 -14.77 -5.93 10.40
N ASN A 53 -14.17 -6.75 11.26
CA ASN A 53 -14.01 -6.45 12.68
C ASN A 53 -12.72 -5.65 12.92
N PHE A 54 -12.84 -4.39 13.32
CA PHE A 54 -11.71 -3.53 13.67
C PHE A 54 -11.65 -3.26 15.17
N VAL A 55 -10.48 -3.47 15.76
CA VAL A 55 -10.23 -3.21 17.19
C VAL A 55 -9.05 -2.24 17.31
N PRO A 56 -9.27 -1.02 17.84
CA PRO A 56 -8.19 -0.09 18.08
C PRO A 56 -7.34 -0.55 19.27
N ILE A 57 -6.01 -0.59 19.07
CA ILE A 57 -5.06 -0.90 20.15
C ILE A 57 -4.14 0.27 20.44
N PRO A 58 -3.78 0.48 21.70
CA PRO A 58 -2.80 1.49 22.09
C PRO A 58 -1.43 1.21 21.45
N GLY A 59 -0.77 2.27 20.99
CA GLY A 59 0.58 2.20 20.46
C GLY A 59 1.09 3.60 20.13
N ALA A 60 2.38 3.82 20.28
CA ALA A 60 3.05 5.05 19.88
C ALA A 60 4.34 4.70 19.11
N PRO A 61 4.78 5.55 18.16
CA PRO A 61 6.05 5.36 17.48
C PRO A 61 7.20 5.54 18.47
N PHE A 62 8.29 4.78 18.24
CA PHE A 62 9.53 4.94 19.01
C PHE A 62 10.19 6.27 18.69
N THR A 63 10.64 6.97 19.73
CA THR A 63 11.45 8.19 19.61
C THR A 63 12.43 8.27 20.78
N CYS A 64 13.61 8.85 20.55
CA CYS A 64 14.64 9.02 21.56
C CYS A 64 14.41 10.24 22.48
N ALA A 65 13.46 11.13 22.18
CA ALA A 65 13.12 12.24 23.03
C ALA A 65 12.51 11.73 24.35
N PRO A 66 12.92 12.22 25.55
CA PRO A 66 12.53 11.65 26.86
C PRO A 66 11.01 11.48 27.03
N VAL A 67 10.24 12.52 26.72
CA VAL A 67 8.77 12.49 26.82
C VAL A 67 8.16 11.48 25.82
N GLY A 68 8.70 11.44 24.62
CA GLY A 68 8.25 10.50 23.58
C GLY A 68 8.62 9.06 23.92
N LEU A 69 9.78 8.82 24.52
CA LEU A 69 10.21 7.50 24.99
C LEU A 69 9.29 7.00 26.12
N LEU A 70 8.98 7.85 27.10
CA LEU A 70 8.04 7.51 28.16
C LEU A 70 6.65 7.18 27.59
N ARG A 71 6.15 8.01 26.67
CA ARG A 71 4.88 7.75 25.97
C ARG A 71 4.91 6.43 25.19
N PHE A 72 6.01 6.12 24.53
CA PHE A 72 6.22 4.84 23.85
C PHE A 72 6.12 3.68 24.85
N ILE A 73 6.90 3.70 25.93
CA ILE A 73 6.90 2.63 26.94
C ILE A 73 5.50 2.43 27.53
N VAL A 74 4.84 3.49 27.99
CA VAL A 74 3.49 3.42 28.58
C VAL A 74 2.47 2.86 27.56
N SER A 75 2.52 3.32 26.31
CA SER A 75 1.56 2.86 25.30
C SER A 75 1.82 1.40 24.89
N GLN A 76 3.09 0.97 24.79
CA GLN A 76 3.43 -0.42 24.51
C GLN A 76 3.02 -1.37 25.65
N THR A 77 3.22 -0.94 26.90
CA THR A 77 2.78 -1.70 28.07
C THR A 77 1.25 -1.86 28.10
N LYS A 78 0.51 -0.76 27.90
CA LYS A 78 -0.96 -0.82 27.78
C LYS A 78 -1.39 -1.70 26.61
N GLY A 79 -0.77 -1.54 25.45
CA GLY A 79 -1.02 -2.34 24.23
C GLY A 79 -0.78 -3.84 24.47
N PHE A 80 0.26 -4.17 25.24
CA PHE A 80 0.58 -5.55 25.59
C PHE A 80 -0.51 -6.22 26.45
N PHE A 81 -0.99 -5.54 27.52
CA PHE A 81 -2.06 -6.10 28.34
C PHE A 81 -3.38 -6.21 27.59
N VAL A 82 -3.72 -5.25 26.74
CA VAL A 82 -4.87 -5.33 25.83
C VAL A 82 -4.71 -6.52 24.91
N SER A 83 -3.53 -6.72 24.31
CA SER A 83 -3.22 -7.84 23.42
C SER A 83 -3.33 -9.18 24.12
N LEU A 84 -2.82 -9.31 25.37
CA LEU A 84 -2.97 -10.54 26.16
C LEU A 84 -4.45 -10.88 26.38
N ARG A 85 -5.26 -9.88 26.74
CA ARG A 85 -6.70 -10.07 26.94
C ARG A 85 -7.39 -10.50 25.65
N LEU A 86 -7.06 -9.86 24.53
CA LEU A 86 -7.62 -10.23 23.21
C LEU A 86 -7.28 -11.68 22.83
N VAL A 87 -6.01 -12.09 23.00
CA VAL A 87 -5.58 -13.47 22.72
C VAL A 87 -6.32 -14.47 23.61
N GLN A 88 -6.56 -14.15 24.89
CA GLN A 88 -7.30 -15.01 25.82
C GLN A 88 -8.78 -15.13 25.46
N THR A 89 -9.41 -13.99 25.08
CA THR A 89 -10.86 -13.94 24.79
C THR A 89 -11.18 -14.55 23.43
N ILE A 90 -10.42 -14.18 22.38
CA ILE A 90 -10.67 -14.59 20.99
C ILE A 90 -10.15 -15.99 20.72
N ARG A 91 -9.09 -16.43 21.44
CA ARG A 91 -8.39 -17.71 21.23
C ARG A 91 -8.04 -17.94 19.75
N PRO A 92 -7.25 -17.03 19.15
CA PRO A 92 -6.98 -17.10 17.72
C PRO A 92 -6.15 -18.34 17.38
N ALA A 93 -6.43 -18.94 16.21
CA ALA A 93 -5.61 -19.99 15.64
C ALA A 93 -4.25 -19.46 15.18
N GLY A 94 -4.19 -18.20 14.72
CA GLY A 94 -2.97 -17.54 14.28
C GLY A 94 -3.02 -16.02 14.40
N ILE A 95 -1.84 -15.42 14.46
CA ILE A 95 -1.66 -13.97 14.52
C ILE A 95 -0.75 -13.55 13.36
N VAL A 96 -1.17 -12.54 12.58
CA VAL A 96 -0.38 -11.97 11.48
C VAL A 96 -0.06 -10.52 11.76
N GLY A 97 1.22 -10.13 11.62
CA GLY A 97 1.68 -8.76 11.79
C GLY A 97 2.28 -8.19 10.51
N PHE A 98 1.75 -7.05 10.06
CA PHE A 98 2.27 -6.31 8.90
C PHE A 98 3.32 -5.24 9.25
N GLY A 99 3.77 -5.21 10.50
CA GLY A 99 4.70 -4.18 10.99
C GLY A 99 4.01 -3.01 11.67
N GLY A 100 4.77 -1.92 11.84
CA GLY A 100 4.32 -0.76 12.59
C GLY A 100 4.44 -0.94 14.12
N PHE A 101 4.16 0.14 14.85
CA PHE A 101 4.36 0.19 16.30
C PHE A 101 3.31 -0.58 17.12
N THR A 102 2.19 -0.95 16.52
CA THR A 102 1.14 -1.76 17.17
C THR A 102 1.43 -3.27 17.15
N THR A 103 2.31 -3.71 16.24
CA THR A 103 2.56 -5.13 16.00
C THR A 103 3.33 -5.80 17.14
N ALA A 104 4.27 -5.11 17.81
CA ALA A 104 5.13 -5.74 18.82
C ALA A 104 4.32 -6.33 19.99
N ALA A 105 3.35 -5.59 20.50
CA ALA A 105 2.54 -6.00 21.64
C ALA A 105 1.78 -7.31 21.38
N ILE A 106 1.10 -7.42 20.25
CA ILE A 106 0.29 -8.61 19.94
C ILE A 106 1.15 -9.82 19.55
N ILE A 107 2.28 -9.63 18.87
CA ILE A 107 3.21 -10.69 18.52
C ILE A 107 3.81 -11.34 19.77
N ILE A 108 4.25 -10.51 20.73
CA ILE A 108 4.81 -11.00 22.00
C ILE A 108 3.71 -11.70 22.81
N ALA A 109 2.52 -11.11 22.91
CA ALA A 109 1.38 -11.72 23.62
C ALA A 109 1.00 -13.08 23.02
N GLY A 110 0.93 -13.18 21.69
CA GLY A 110 0.66 -14.43 20.98
C GLY A 110 1.72 -15.49 21.25
N LYS A 111 3.01 -15.12 21.15
CA LYS A 111 4.11 -16.04 21.45
C LYS A 111 4.06 -16.58 22.87
N LEU A 112 3.79 -15.74 23.87
CA LEU A 112 3.65 -16.13 25.27
C LEU A 112 2.46 -17.09 25.52
N ARG A 113 1.43 -17.02 24.68
CA ARG A 113 0.25 -17.90 24.75
C ARG A 113 0.34 -19.12 23.83
N GLY A 114 1.49 -19.35 23.19
CA GLY A 114 1.69 -20.48 22.29
C GLY A 114 0.96 -20.37 20.94
N VAL A 115 0.37 -19.21 20.62
CA VAL A 115 -0.32 -19.00 19.34
C VAL A 115 0.71 -18.85 18.21
N PRO A 116 0.54 -19.55 17.08
CA PRO A 116 1.38 -19.35 15.89
C PRO A 116 1.35 -17.92 15.42
N VAL A 117 2.55 -17.37 15.19
CA VAL A 117 2.74 -15.99 14.76
C VAL A 117 3.36 -15.97 13.36
N ALA A 118 2.81 -15.18 12.46
CA ALA A 118 3.37 -14.85 11.16
C ALA A 118 3.63 -13.34 11.04
N LEU A 119 4.65 -12.97 10.29
CA LEU A 119 4.96 -11.57 9.96
C LEU A 119 4.98 -11.41 8.45
N HIS A 120 4.60 -10.25 7.96
CA HIS A 120 4.67 -9.89 6.55
C HIS A 120 5.41 -8.57 6.38
N GLU A 121 6.42 -8.55 5.52
CA GLU A 121 7.12 -7.35 5.07
C GLU A 121 6.81 -7.08 3.61
N ALA A 122 6.45 -5.86 3.32
CA ALA A 122 6.14 -5.43 1.96
C ALA A 122 7.30 -4.70 1.27
N ASN A 123 8.20 -4.10 2.05
CA ASN A 123 9.28 -3.25 1.54
C ASN A 123 10.54 -4.05 1.20
N ARG A 124 11.32 -3.54 0.27
CA ARG A 124 12.64 -4.10 -0.08
C ARG A 124 13.67 -3.94 1.04
N VAL A 125 13.46 -2.99 1.95
CA VAL A 125 14.22 -2.85 3.19
C VAL A 125 13.30 -3.23 4.35
N PRO A 126 13.54 -4.36 5.03
CA PRO A 126 12.69 -4.79 6.13
C PRO A 126 12.67 -3.79 7.28
N GLY A 127 11.45 -3.44 7.72
CA GLY A 127 11.25 -2.49 8.80
C GLY A 127 11.77 -2.99 10.15
N ARG A 128 12.07 -2.06 11.07
CA ARG A 128 12.62 -2.37 12.41
C ARG A 128 11.78 -3.37 13.20
N ALA A 129 10.45 -3.23 13.14
CA ALA A 129 9.52 -4.15 13.83
C ALA A 129 9.67 -5.58 13.27
N ILE A 130 9.72 -5.75 11.96
CA ILE A 130 9.89 -7.07 11.33
C ILE A 130 11.24 -7.66 11.71
N ARG A 131 12.35 -6.91 11.57
CA ARG A 131 13.70 -7.37 11.96
C ARG A 131 13.77 -7.84 13.42
N SER A 132 13.15 -7.10 14.34
CA SER A 132 13.20 -7.42 15.77
C SER A 132 12.28 -8.57 16.17
N LEU A 133 11.12 -8.72 15.52
CA LEU A 133 10.08 -9.67 15.91
C LEU A 133 10.17 -10.99 15.15
N SER A 134 10.90 -11.07 14.05
CA SER A 134 11.03 -12.27 13.20
C SER A 134 11.50 -13.50 13.97
N ARG A 135 12.33 -13.33 15.01
CA ARG A 135 12.77 -14.41 15.91
C ARG A 135 11.64 -15.09 16.70
N PHE A 136 10.49 -14.46 16.83
CA PHE A 136 9.31 -14.99 17.49
C PHE A 136 8.31 -15.63 16.54
N ALA A 137 8.49 -15.40 15.23
CA ALA A 137 7.57 -15.83 14.20
C ALA A 137 7.84 -17.28 13.76
N ARG A 138 6.76 -18.01 13.44
CA ARG A 138 6.84 -19.31 12.76
C ARG A 138 6.89 -19.15 11.24
N ARG A 139 6.45 -18.00 10.72
CA ARG A 139 6.52 -17.61 9.30
C ARG A 139 6.86 -16.14 9.17
N VAL A 140 7.68 -15.84 8.19
CA VAL A 140 7.97 -14.46 7.77
C VAL A 140 7.84 -14.40 6.26
N TYR A 141 6.83 -13.69 5.78
CA TYR A 141 6.61 -13.43 4.37
C TYR A 141 7.45 -12.22 3.97
N LEU A 142 8.31 -12.38 2.99
CA LEU A 142 9.21 -11.35 2.46
C LEU A 142 9.03 -11.20 0.96
N PRO A 143 9.27 -10.02 0.39
CA PRO A 143 9.36 -9.86 -1.05
C PRO A 143 10.40 -10.81 -1.65
N PRO A 144 10.20 -11.34 -2.89
CA PRO A 144 11.18 -12.17 -3.55
C PRO A 144 12.58 -11.54 -3.59
N GLY A 145 13.60 -12.32 -3.23
CA GLY A 145 15.00 -11.87 -3.19
C GLY A 145 15.39 -11.03 -1.97
N ILE A 146 14.54 -10.97 -0.94
CA ILE A 146 14.87 -10.34 0.35
C ILE A 146 15.01 -11.43 1.41
N ASP A 147 16.09 -11.36 2.17
CA ASP A 147 16.37 -12.25 3.31
C ASP A 147 16.48 -11.45 4.62
N LEU A 148 16.33 -12.16 5.73
CA LEU A 148 16.55 -11.63 7.07
C LEU A 148 17.71 -12.36 7.72
N PRO A 149 18.84 -11.68 7.98
CA PRO A 149 19.97 -12.28 8.68
C PRO A 149 19.57 -12.88 10.03
N GLY A 150 20.05 -14.08 10.34
CA GLY A 150 19.77 -14.78 11.60
C GLY A 150 18.42 -15.48 11.68
N ILE A 151 17.60 -15.42 10.64
CA ILE A 151 16.33 -16.16 10.56
C ILE A 151 16.52 -17.39 9.68
N LYS A 152 16.03 -18.54 10.16
CA LYS A 152 16.12 -19.81 9.43
C LYS A 152 15.33 -19.73 8.12
N LYS A 153 15.87 -20.32 7.05
CA LYS A 153 15.26 -20.30 5.70
C LYS A 153 13.90 -21.01 5.65
N ASP A 154 13.67 -22.02 6.48
CA ASP A 154 12.39 -22.71 6.58
C ASP A 154 11.27 -21.88 7.21
N VAL A 155 11.62 -20.81 7.93
CA VAL A 155 10.70 -19.82 8.47
C VAL A 155 10.29 -18.79 7.41
N ILE A 156 11.20 -18.49 6.44
CA ILE A 156 10.98 -17.49 5.40
C ILE A 156 10.13 -18.07 4.26
N ARG A 157 9.17 -17.27 3.78
CA ARG A 157 8.41 -17.51 2.54
C ARG A 157 8.48 -16.27 1.69
N HIS A 158 8.85 -16.44 0.43
CA HIS A 158 8.83 -15.34 -0.52
C HIS A 158 7.43 -15.16 -1.09
N ALA A 159 6.82 -14.03 -0.79
CA ALA A 159 5.48 -13.66 -1.23
C ALA A 159 5.42 -12.17 -1.54
N GLY A 160 4.60 -11.78 -2.51
CA GLY A 160 4.27 -10.39 -2.76
C GLY A 160 3.40 -9.78 -1.65
N LEU A 161 2.94 -8.56 -1.85
CA LEU A 161 1.98 -7.91 -0.97
C LEU A 161 0.55 -8.32 -1.34
N PRO A 162 -0.29 -8.77 -0.40
CA PRO A 162 -1.71 -8.94 -0.65
C PRO A 162 -2.36 -7.59 -1.02
N VAL A 163 -3.07 -7.58 -2.15
CA VAL A 163 -3.79 -6.40 -2.63
C VAL A 163 -5.28 -6.65 -2.41
N ARG A 164 -6.01 -5.61 -1.99
CA ARG A 164 -7.47 -5.64 -1.75
C ARG A 164 -8.20 -6.08 -3.03
N ARG A 165 -9.29 -6.82 -2.86
CA ARG A 165 -10.03 -7.43 -3.96
C ARG A 165 -10.54 -6.43 -4.98
N GLU A 166 -11.02 -5.26 -4.51
CA GLU A 166 -11.51 -4.22 -5.39
C GLU A 166 -10.43 -3.55 -6.24
N ILE A 167 -9.15 -3.75 -5.91
CA ILE A 167 -8.03 -3.27 -6.73
C ILE A 167 -7.76 -4.32 -7.80
N ALA A 168 -8.49 -4.19 -8.88
CA ALA A 168 -8.33 -5.00 -10.08
C ALA A 168 -8.49 -4.11 -11.30
N ARG A 169 -7.81 -4.46 -12.38
CA ARG A 169 -7.96 -3.75 -13.65
C ARG A 169 -9.37 -3.89 -14.17
N ILE A 170 -10.00 -2.78 -14.52
CA ILE A 170 -11.33 -2.71 -15.13
C ILE A 170 -11.25 -2.09 -16.53
N PRO A 171 -12.26 -2.29 -17.40
CA PRO A 171 -12.27 -1.68 -18.73
C PRO A 171 -12.12 -0.15 -18.66
N ARG A 172 -11.28 0.41 -19.55
CA ARG A 172 -10.95 1.83 -19.58
C ARG A 172 -12.19 2.73 -19.64
N ASP A 173 -13.14 2.40 -20.50
CA ASP A 173 -14.37 3.18 -20.66
C ASP A 173 -15.21 3.22 -19.37
N GLN A 174 -15.25 2.10 -18.64
CA GLN A 174 -15.92 2.03 -17.35
C GLN A 174 -15.17 2.89 -16.31
N ALA A 175 -13.83 2.79 -16.28
CA ALA A 175 -12.99 3.56 -15.38
C ALA A 175 -13.12 5.07 -15.61
N CYS A 176 -13.04 5.50 -16.86
CA CYS A 176 -13.18 6.91 -17.24
C CYS A 176 -14.56 7.47 -16.90
N ARG A 177 -15.65 6.72 -17.18
CA ARG A 177 -17.00 7.14 -16.77
C ARG A 177 -17.13 7.36 -15.26
N GLN A 178 -16.52 6.50 -14.44
CA GLN A 178 -16.53 6.66 -12.98
C GLN A 178 -15.80 7.91 -12.50
N LEU A 179 -14.82 8.39 -13.26
CA LEU A 179 -13.96 9.50 -12.90
C LEU A 179 -14.33 10.83 -13.59
N GLY A 180 -15.28 10.80 -14.52
CA GLY A 180 -15.65 11.97 -15.31
C GLY A 180 -14.58 12.36 -16.35
N LEU A 181 -13.85 11.36 -16.92
CA LEU A 181 -12.80 11.56 -17.90
C LEU A 181 -13.19 11.00 -19.26
N ASP A 182 -12.61 11.56 -20.33
CA ASP A 182 -12.78 11.03 -21.69
C ASP A 182 -11.84 9.83 -21.93
N PRO A 183 -12.37 8.65 -22.30
CA PRO A 183 -11.55 7.48 -22.58
C PRO A 183 -10.69 7.61 -23.86
N ALA A 184 -11.01 8.52 -24.78
CA ALA A 184 -10.26 8.73 -26.01
C ALA A 184 -8.97 9.53 -25.77
N GLY A 185 -8.93 10.40 -24.78
CA GLY A 185 -7.77 11.25 -24.47
C GLY A 185 -6.71 10.55 -23.62
N LYS A 186 -5.48 11.05 -23.66
CA LYS A 186 -4.42 10.61 -22.73
C LYS A 186 -4.72 11.09 -21.31
N ILE A 187 -4.45 10.24 -20.32
CA ILE A 187 -4.74 10.52 -18.90
C ILE A 187 -3.48 10.37 -18.07
N LEU A 188 -3.10 11.45 -17.41
CA LEU A 188 -2.07 11.46 -16.37
C LEU A 188 -2.75 11.46 -15.01
N ALA A 189 -2.43 10.49 -14.17
CA ALA A 189 -2.88 10.47 -12.78
C ALA A 189 -1.73 10.80 -11.82
N ILE A 190 -2.05 11.56 -10.76
CA ILE A 190 -1.10 11.88 -9.69
C ILE A 190 -1.65 11.33 -8.38
N PHE A 191 -0.90 10.40 -7.77
CA PHE A 191 -1.32 9.70 -6.58
C PHE A 191 -0.20 9.67 -5.53
N GLY A 192 -0.21 10.65 -4.64
CA GLY A 192 0.80 10.79 -3.57
C GLY A 192 0.63 9.87 -2.36
N GLY A 193 -0.28 8.88 -2.43
CA GLY A 193 -0.71 8.04 -1.30
C GLY A 193 -1.74 8.75 -0.42
N SER A 194 -2.17 8.09 0.67
CA SER A 194 -3.27 8.56 1.55
C SER A 194 -3.05 9.95 2.17
N GLN A 195 -1.80 10.38 2.34
CA GLN A 195 -1.46 11.69 2.90
C GLN A 195 -1.20 12.75 1.82
N GLY A 196 -1.22 12.36 0.53
CA GLY A 196 -0.87 13.22 -0.58
C GLY A 196 0.60 13.69 -0.56
N ALA A 197 1.03 14.34 -1.61
CA ALA A 197 2.40 14.84 -1.77
C ALA A 197 2.38 16.29 -2.28
N THR A 198 2.56 17.27 -1.40
CA THR A 198 2.50 18.71 -1.74
C THR A 198 3.37 19.05 -2.95
N VAL A 199 4.60 18.54 -3.00
CA VAL A 199 5.52 18.78 -4.14
C VAL A 199 4.94 18.27 -5.47
N LEU A 200 4.20 17.16 -5.46
CA LEU A 200 3.54 16.63 -6.66
C LEU A 200 2.30 17.44 -7.03
N ASN A 201 1.55 17.90 -6.01
CA ASN A 201 0.40 18.78 -6.24
C ASN A 201 0.84 20.11 -6.87
N ASP A 202 1.94 20.70 -6.37
CA ASP A 202 2.50 21.95 -6.88
C ASP A 202 3.02 21.75 -8.30
N TRP A 203 3.66 20.62 -8.59
CA TRP A 203 4.08 20.25 -9.94
C TRP A 203 2.86 20.13 -10.87
N ALA A 204 1.80 19.43 -10.44
CA ALA A 204 0.56 19.27 -11.21
C ALA A 204 -0.05 20.62 -11.61
N ARG A 205 -0.15 21.55 -10.66
CA ARG A 205 -0.71 22.89 -10.89
C ARG A 205 0.16 23.69 -11.85
N ARG A 206 1.48 23.62 -11.72
CA ARG A 206 2.41 24.36 -12.59
C ARG A 206 2.41 23.84 -14.02
N GLU A 207 2.37 22.53 -14.21
CA GLU A 207 2.41 21.91 -15.54
C GLU A 207 1.04 21.83 -16.22
N LEU A 208 -0.06 22.11 -15.50
CA LEU A 208 -1.43 21.98 -16.03
C LEU A 208 -1.65 22.69 -17.36
N PRO A 209 -1.15 23.95 -17.59
CA PRO A 209 -1.33 24.59 -18.89
C PRO A 209 -0.66 23.85 -20.05
N GLN A 210 0.54 23.28 -19.80
CA GLN A 210 1.25 22.52 -20.84
C GLN A 210 0.60 21.16 -21.09
N LEU A 211 0.13 20.48 -20.04
CA LEU A 211 -0.62 19.23 -20.16
C LEU A 211 -1.89 19.43 -20.96
N ALA A 212 -2.67 20.46 -20.61
CA ALA A 212 -3.91 20.79 -21.33
C ALA A 212 -3.63 21.12 -22.80
N ASN A 213 -2.62 21.97 -23.10
CA ASN A 213 -2.24 22.29 -24.46
C ASN A 213 -1.86 21.06 -25.30
N ALA A 214 -1.29 20.02 -24.66
CA ALA A 214 -0.96 18.75 -25.30
C ALA A 214 -2.13 17.74 -25.34
N GLY A 215 -3.35 18.13 -24.94
CA GLY A 215 -4.52 17.25 -24.92
C GLY A 215 -4.49 16.18 -23.83
N ILE A 216 -3.69 16.37 -22.77
CA ILE A 216 -3.53 15.40 -21.69
C ILE A 216 -4.44 15.77 -20.53
N GLN A 217 -5.39 14.91 -20.22
CA GLN A 217 -6.27 15.01 -19.05
C GLN A 217 -5.48 14.72 -17.76
N LEU A 218 -5.84 15.40 -16.68
CA LEU A 218 -5.18 15.26 -15.39
C LEU A 218 -6.16 14.81 -14.31
N TYR A 219 -5.80 13.78 -13.55
CA TYR A 219 -6.48 13.43 -12.31
C TYR A 219 -5.50 13.45 -11.14
N CYS A 220 -5.63 14.41 -10.23
CA CYS A 220 -4.72 14.62 -9.12
C CYS A 220 -5.39 14.36 -7.77
N VAL A 221 -4.91 13.34 -7.02
CA VAL A 221 -5.30 13.07 -5.64
C VAL A 221 -4.38 13.85 -4.72
N THR A 222 -4.86 15.00 -4.22
CA THR A 222 -4.05 15.98 -3.50
C THR A 222 -3.69 15.54 -2.07
N GLY A 223 -4.49 14.68 -1.46
CA GLY A 223 -4.37 14.28 -0.06
C GLY A 223 -5.32 15.02 0.86
N LEU A 224 -5.74 14.37 1.94
CA LEU A 224 -6.66 14.93 2.92
C LEU A 224 -6.10 16.21 3.56
N GLY A 225 -6.90 17.27 3.55
CA GLY A 225 -6.52 18.58 4.10
C GLY A 225 -5.56 19.39 3.22
N LYS A 226 -5.30 18.97 1.98
CA LYS A 226 -4.37 19.64 1.04
C LYS A 226 -5.06 20.22 -0.20
N GLY A 227 -6.35 20.44 -0.14
CA GLY A 227 -7.14 21.04 -1.23
C GLY A 227 -8.61 20.70 -1.09
N VAL A 228 -9.40 21.32 -1.95
CA VAL A 228 -10.81 21.03 -2.15
C VAL A 228 -10.98 20.29 -3.48
N ALA A 229 -12.12 19.63 -3.65
CA ALA A 229 -12.46 19.01 -4.93
C ALA A 229 -12.71 20.11 -5.98
N GLU A 230 -12.08 19.96 -7.14
CA GLU A 230 -12.15 20.91 -8.25
C GLU A 230 -12.13 20.15 -9.57
N VAL A 231 -13.00 20.54 -10.49
CA VAL A 231 -13.02 20.05 -11.87
C VAL A 231 -12.87 21.25 -12.78
N MET A 232 -11.95 21.19 -13.72
CA MET A 232 -11.63 22.25 -14.66
C MET A 232 -11.77 21.72 -16.08
N GLU A 233 -12.54 22.42 -16.91
CA GLU A 233 -12.57 22.21 -18.35
C GLU A 233 -11.61 23.18 -19.02
N LEU A 234 -10.65 22.63 -19.75
CA LEU A 234 -9.58 23.34 -20.45
C LEU A 234 -9.67 23.04 -21.95
N THR A 235 -8.84 23.71 -22.73
CA THR A 235 -8.80 23.55 -24.18
C THR A 235 -7.39 23.22 -24.64
N ALA A 236 -7.23 22.18 -25.44
CA ALA A 236 -5.98 21.82 -26.06
C ALA A 236 -5.63 22.74 -27.27
N ALA A 237 -4.42 22.60 -27.79
CA ALA A 237 -3.96 23.36 -28.95
C ALA A 237 -4.82 23.13 -30.21
N ASP A 238 -5.36 21.93 -30.37
CA ASP A 238 -6.28 21.55 -31.47
C ASP A 238 -7.73 21.90 -31.19
N ARG A 239 -8.02 22.62 -30.09
CA ARG A 239 -9.34 23.05 -29.61
C ARG A 239 -10.19 21.91 -29.03
N SER A 240 -9.66 20.70 -28.84
CA SER A 240 -10.38 19.65 -28.12
C SER A 240 -10.51 19.97 -26.63
N PRO A 241 -11.61 19.52 -25.96
CA PRO A 241 -11.77 19.71 -24.53
C PRO A 241 -10.81 18.81 -23.74
N VAL A 242 -10.28 19.33 -22.62
CA VAL A 242 -9.40 18.62 -21.71
C VAL A 242 -9.88 18.80 -20.28
N THR A 243 -10.14 17.71 -19.60
CA THR A 243 -10.60 17.71 -18.22
C THR A 243 -9.44 17.59 -17.24
N ALA A 244 -9.40 18.45 -16.22
CA ALA A 244 -8.52 18.32 -15.08
C ALA A 244 -9.31 18.21 -13.77
N VAL A 245 -9.05 17.16 -13.00
CA VAL A 245 -9.73 16.84 -11.76
C VAL A 245 -8.72 16.87 -10.61
N PHE A 246 -9.02 17.65 -9.56
CA PHE A 246 -8.28 17.65 -8.30
C PHE A 246 -9.24 17.19 -7.19
N VAL A 247 -8.85 16.18 -6.43
CA VAL A 247 -9.65 15.67 -5.32
C VAL A 247 -8.79 15.41 -4.09
N PRO A 248 -9.27 15.68 -2.88
CA PRO A 248 -8.49 15.41 -1.67
C PRO A 248 -8.32 13.90 -1.40
N PHE A 249 -9.22 13.07 -1.91
CA PHE A 249 -9.21 11.63 -1.72
C PHE A 249 -9.91 10.93 -2.89
N CYS A 250 -9.44 9.74 -3.26
CA CYS A 250 -10.04 8.93 -4.30
C CYS A 250 -10.44 7.57 -3.71
N ASP A 251 -11.74 7.28 -3.68
CA ASP A 251 -12.29 5.98 -3.27
C ASP A 251 -12.20 4.94 -4.39
N GLN A 252 -12.11 5.40 -5.64
CA GLN A 252 -12.14 4.58 -6.86
C GLN A 252 -10.72 4.36 -7.40
N VAL A 253 -9.81 3.88 -6.52
CA VAL A 253 -8.38 3.69 -6.88
C VAL A 253 -8.22 2.75 -8.07
N ALA A 254 -9.00 1.66 -8.13
CA ALA A 254 -8.96 0.73 -9.28
C ALA A 254 -9.33 1.42 -10.59
N ALA A 255 -10.37 2.27 -10.59
CA ALA A 255 -10.75 3.05 -11.75
C ALA A 255 -9.64 4.04 -12.14
N LEU A 256 -9.07 4.77 -11.15
CA LEU A 256 -7.99 5.72 -11.40
C LEU A 256 -6.79 5.06 -12.06
N LEU A 257 -6.34 3.92 -11.53
CA LEU A 257 -5.20 3.18 -12.08
C LEU A 257 -5.53 2.55 -13.43
N SER A 258 -6.78 2.10 -13.65
CA SER A 258 -7.19 1.51 -14.92
C SER A 258 -7.40 2.53 -16.04
N ALA A 259 -7.82 3.76 -15.71
CA ALA A 259 -8.00 4.84 -16.67
C ALA A 259 -6.68 5.49 -17.08
N ALA A 260 -5.70 5.57 -16.17
CA ALA A 260 -4.46 6.29 -16.40
C ALA A 260 -3.54 5.63 -17.45
N ASP A 261 -3.00 6.42 -18.36
CA ASP A 261 -1.92 6.00 -19.24
C ASP A 261 -0.58 6.04 -18.51
N LEU A 262 -0.43 6.99 -17.59
CA LEU A 262 0.74 7.16 -16.75
C LEU A 262 0.33 7.64 -15.35
N VAL A 263 0.98 7.10 -14.32
CA VAL A 263 0.84 7.56 -12.95
C VAL A 263 2.13 8.21 -12.46
N ILE A 264 2.01 9.34 -11.77
CA ILE A 264 3.09 9.88 -10.93
C ILE A 264 2.73 9.59 -9.48
N GLY A 265 3.58 8.87 -8.74
CA GLY A 265 3.27 8.50 -7.38
C GLY A 265 4.47 8.33 -6.46
N ARG A 266 4.19 8.11 -5.17
CA ARG A 266 5.21 7.72 -4.20
C ARG A 266 5.53 6.22 -4.33
N ALA A 267 6.76 5.84 -3.96
CA ALA A 267 7.25 4.46 -4.05
C ALA A 267 6.94 3.62 -2.79
N GLY A 268 5.77 3.81 -2.19
CA GLY A 268 5.29 2.92 -1.13
C GLY A 268 5.00 1.52 -1.67
N ALA A 269 5.30 0.48 -0.90
CA ALA A 269 5.09 -0.91 -1.33
C ALA A 269 3.62 -1.20 -1.74
N GLY A 270 2.64 -0.62 -1.01
CA GLY A 270 1.22 -0.73 -1.37
C GLY A 270 0.90 -0.11 -2.73
N SER A 271 1.38 1.11 -2.99
CA SER A 271 1.17 1.79 -4.28
C SER A 271 1.81 1.03 -5.43
N ILE A 272 3.02 0.50 -5.24
CA ILE A 272 3.69 -0.34 -6.25
C ILE A 272 2.90 -1.62 -6.52
N ALA A 273 2.40 -2.29 -5.49
CA ALA A 273 1.59 -3.49 -5.65
C ALA A 273 0.26 -3.21 -6.39
N GLU A 274 -0.37 -2.07 -6.12
CA GLU A 274 -1.59 -1.63 -6.80
C GLU A 274 -1.31 -1.26 -8.28
N LEU A 275 -0.18 -0.59 -8.57
CA LEU A 275 0.27 -0.30 -9.95
C LEU A 275 0.53 -1.59 -10.74
N ILE A 276 1.18 -2.58 -10.13
CA ILE A 276 1.44 -3.89 -10.73
C ILE A 276 0.10 -4.59 -11.01
N ARG A 277 -0.81 -4.63 -10.05
CA ARG A 277 -2.12 -5.27 -10.18
C ARG A 277 -2.98 -4.66 -11.28
N CYS A 278 -2.94 -3.35 -11.47
CA CYS A 278 -3.68 -2.65 -12.51
C CYS A 278 -2.89 -2.50 -13.83
N GLU A 279 -1.65 -3.00 -13.88
CA GLU A 279 -0.74 -2.90 -15.04
C GLU A 279 -0.54 -1.44 -15.49
N THR A 280 -0.45 -0.53 -14.55
CA THR A 280 -0.40 0.91 -14.84
C THR A 280 1.03 1.42 -14.87
N PRO A 281 1.54 1.93 -16.01
CA PRO A 281 2.86 2.56 -16.10
C PRO A 281 3.00 3.71 -15.11
N ALA A 282 4.18 3.82 -14.48
CA ALA A 282 4.37 4.87 -13.49
C ALA A 282 5.76 5.49 -13.50
N ILE A 283 5.82 6.77 -13.13
CA ILE A 283 7.02 7.45 -12.63
C ILE A 283 6.89 7.50 -11.12
N VAL A 284 7.75 6.77 -10.42
CA VAL A 284 7.74 6.75 -8.96
C VAL A 284 8.76 7.71 -8.38
N ILE A 285 8.32 8.50 -7.41
CA ILE A 285 9.10 9.55 -6.76
C ILE A 285 9.24 9.19 -5.28
N PRO A 286 10.36 8.56 -4.87
CA PRO A 286 10.57 8.15 -3.49
C PRO A 286 10.46 9.33 -2.53
N TYR A 287 9.82 9.12 -1.37
CA TYR A 287 9.78 10.12 -0.32
C TYR A 287 11.15 10.18 0.39
N PRO A 288 11.86 11.31 0.39
CA PRO A 288 13.26 11.40 0.84
C PRO A 288 13.44 11.18 2.34
N HIS A 289 12.38 11.31 3.14
CA HIS A 289 12.40 11.10 4.59
C HIS A 289 11.72 9.78 4.98
N ALA A 290 11.64 8.83 4.06
CA ALA A 290 11.13 7.49 4.36
C ALA A 290 12.08 6.77 5.31
N ALA A 291 11.52 6.11 6.34
CA ALA A 291 12.32 5.39 7.33
C ALA A 291 13.23 4.35 6.66
N ASP A 292 14.50 4.32 7.04
CA ASP A 292 15.52 3.41 6.50
C ASP A 292 15.59 3.43 4.94
N ASP A 293 15.18 4.55 4.31
CA ASP A 293 15.15 4.80 2.85
C ASP A 293 14.37 3.73 2.04
N HIS A 294 13.39 3.07 2.66
CA HIS A 294 12.67 1.94 2.07
C HIS A 294 11.98 2.30 0.74
N GLN A 295 11.47 3.56 0.58
CA GLN A 295 10.81 3.95 -0.67
C GLN A 295 11.81 4.04 -1.84
N ARG A 296 13.05 4.47 -1.58
CA ARG A 296 14.09 4.48 -2.61
C ARG A 296 14.44 3.06 -3.06
N ALA A 297 14.59 2.13 -2.11
CA ALA A 297 14.84 0.72 -2.44
C ALA A 297 13.68 0.09 -3.24
N ASN A 298 12.44 0.36 -2.86
CA ASN A 298 11.26 -0.06 -3.61
C ASN A 298 11.26 0.51 -5.04
N ALA A 299 11.56 1.80 -5.20
CA ALA A 299 11.59 2.49 -6.48
C ALA A 299 12.67 1.92 -7.41
N ILE A 300 13.88 1.74 -6.91
CA ILE A 300 15.00 1.18 -7.67
C ILE A 300 14.63 -0.25 -8.16
N TRP A 301 14.08 -1.08 -7.28
CA TRP A 301 13.61 -2.41 -7.70
C TRP A 301 12.54 -2.32 -8.80
N PHE A 302 11.55 -1.44 -8.65
CA PHE A 302 10.47 -1.26 -9.63
C PHE A 302 11.03 -0.86 -11.01
N GLU A 303 11.99 0.06 -11.06
CA GLU A 303 12.66 0.46 -12.29
C GLU A 303 13.49 -0.67 -12.89
N GLN A 304 14.25 -1.42 -12.08
CA GLN A 304 15.03 -2.58 -12.51
C GLN A 304 14.18 -3.70 -13.13
N GLN A 305 12.90 -3.81 -12.70
CA GLN A 305 11.95 -4.73 -13.32
C GLN A 305 11.38 -4.20 -14.66
N GLY A 306 11.76 -3.00 -15.09
CA GLY A 306 11.20 -2.35 -16.28
C GLY A 306 9.73 -1.93 -16.10
N ALA A 307 9.26 -1.83 -14.87
CA ALA A 307 7.87 -1.55 -14.51
C ALA A 307 7.53 -0.04 -14.49
N GLY A 308 8.53 0.83 -14.62
CA GLY A 308 8.39 2.29 -14.64
C GLY A 308 9.72 2.99 -14.52
N LEU A 309 9.70 4.28 -14.19
CA LEU A 309 10.87 5.12 -14.00
C LEU A 309 10.95 5.66 -12.58
N VAL A 310 12.18 5.94 -12.14
CA VAL A 310 12.45 6.63 -10.87
C VAL A 310 12.96 8.04 -11.11
N ILE A 311 12.32 9.02 -10.50
CA ILE A 311 12.78 10.41 -10.54
C ILE A 311 12.87 10.96 -9.12
N ASP A 312 13.96 11.66 -8.82
CA ASP A 312 14.10 12.37 -7.54
C ASP A 312 13.22 13.61 -7.53
N GLN A 313 12.53 13.87 -6.41
CA GLN A 313 11.64 15.04 -6.28
C GLN A 313 12.36 16.39 -6.42
N SER A 314 13.69 16.44 -6.26
CA SER A 314 14.50 17.64 -6.50
C SER A 314 14.71 17.96 -7.98
N LYS A 315 14.25 17.08 -8.90
CA LYS A 315 14.44 17.21 -10.35
C LYS A 315 13.12 17.43 -11.11
N PRO A 316 12.38 18.53 -10.86
CA PRO A 316 11.07 18.77 -11.48
C PRO A 316 11.11 18.88 -13.00
N VAL A 317 12.17 19.47 -13.56
CA VAL A 317 12.37 19.59 -15.02
C VAL A 317 12.54 18.23 -15.69
N ALA A 318 13.27 17.30 -15.03
CA ALA A 318 13.41 15.94 -15.52
C ALA A 318 12.06 15.21 -15.47
N LEU A 319 11.24 15.46 -14.43
CA LEU A 319 9.90 14.89 -14.32
C LEU A 319 9.03 15.34 -15.50
N SER A 320 8.94 16.62 -15.79
CA SER A 320 8.14 17.13 -16.91
C SER A 320 8.59 16.52 -18.24
N ARG A 321 9.90 16.49 -18.52
CA ARG A 321 10.44 15.88 -19.73
C ARG A 321 10.03 14.41 -19.87
N GLU A 322 10.20 13.59 -18.82
CA GLU A 322 9.89 12.16 -18.88
C GLU A 322 8.38 11.88 -18.98
N VAL A 323 7.53 12.73 -18.37
CA VAL A 323 6.07 12.62 -18.49
C VAL A 323 5.65 12.79 -19.96
N PHE A 324 6.08 13.85 -20.61
CA PHE A 324 5.74 14.08 -22.01
C PHE A 324 6.35 13.03 -22.95
N ALA A 325 7.60 12.60 -22.71
CA ALA A 325 8.24 11.55 -23.48
C ALA A 325 7.50 10.21 -23.37
N LEU A 326 7.07 9.80 -22.15
CA LEU A 326 6.33 8.55 -21.97
C LEU A 326 4.92 8.62 -22.57
N LEU A 327 4.18 9.69 -22.34
CA LEU A 327 2.82 9.83 -22.88
C LEU A 327 2.80 9.93 -24.41
N GLY A 328 3.90 10.39 -25.02
CA GLY A 328 4.09 10.41 -26.48
C GLY A 328 4.58 9.09 -27.07
N ASP A 329 5.06 8.12 -26.28
CA ASP A 329 5.62 6.84 -26.76
C ASP A 329 4.73 5.65 -26.31
N GLU A 330 3.69 5.36 -27.10
CA GLU A 330 2.77 4.25 -26.80
C GLU A 330 3.50 2.89 -26.77
N ALA A 331 4.50 2.69 -27.63
CA ALA A 331 5.25 1.45 -27.67
C ALA A 331 6.04 1.23 -26.35
N ARG A 332 6.56 2.30 -25.77
CA ARG A 332 7.24 2.26 -24.45
C ARG A 332 6.24 1.98 -23.33
N LEU A 333 5.08 2.62 -23.33
CA LEU A 333 4.01 2.34 -22.37
C LEU A 333 3.56 0.88 -22.43
N GLN A 334 3.37 0.34 -23.62
CA GLN A 334 3.00 -1.08 -23.79
C GLN A 334 4.08 -2.04 -23.29
N ARG A 335 5.36 -1.75 -23.53
CA ARG A 335 6.45 -2.54 -22.93
C ARG A 335 6.41 -2.53 -21.40
N ILE A 336 6.18 -1.37 -20.80
CA ILE A 336 6.05 -1.26 -19.34
C ILE A 336 4.85 -2.07 -18.84
N ARG A 337 3.68 -1.98 -19.50
CA ARG A 337 2.50 -2.80 -19.15
C ARG A 337 2.79 -4.29 -19.22
N ALA A 338 3.51 -4.75 -20.24
CA ALA A 338 3.90 -6.16 -20.37
C ALA A 338 4.85 -6.60 -19.24
N HIS A 339 5.72 -5.74 -18.73
CA HIS A 339 6.56 -6.02 -17.57
C HIS A 339 5.72 -6.09 -16.29
N LEU A 340 4.80 -5.13 -16.08
CA LEU A 340 3.89 -5.12 -14.94
C LEU A 340 3.01 -6.37 -14.89
N HIS A 341 2.47 -6.80 -16.04
CA HIS A 341 1.70 -8.04 -16.17
C HIS A 341 2.48 -9.27 -15.69
N ARG A 342 3.76 -9.38 -16.04
CA ARG A 342 4.63 -10.49 -15.58
C ARG A 342 4.94 -10.43 -14.08
N LEU A 343 4.88 -9.25 -13.48
CA LEU A 343 5.12 -9.04 -12.05
C LEU A 343 3.85 -9.27 -11.20
N ASP A 344 2.66 -9.33 -11.82
CA ASP A 344 1.42 -9.56 -11.06
C ASP A 344 1.36 -10.99 -10.53
N HIS A 345 1.62 -11.10 -9.25
CA HIS A 345 1.45 -12.34 -8.49
C HIS A 345 0.03 -12.41 -7.90
N SER A 346 -0.98 -12.53 -8.75
CA SER A 346 -2.40 -12.65 -8.34
C SER A 346 -2.65 -13.77 -7.35
N ALA A 347 -1.83 -14.81 -7.37
CA ALA A 347 -1.86 -15.93 -6.43
C ALA A 347 -1.27 -15.61 -5.04
N THR A 348 -0.68 -14.43 -4.80
CA THR A 348 -0.04 -14.10 -3.51
C THR A 348 -0.97 -14.26 -2.31
N LEU A 349 -2.18 -13.72 -2.39
CA LEU A 349 -3.15 -13.84 -1.29
C LEU A 349 -3.50 -15.31 -1.03
N LYS A 350 -3.79 -16.08 -2.09
CA LYS A 350 -4.08 -17.51 -1.98
C LYS A 350 -2.92 -18.27 -1.33
N PHE A 351 -1.68 -18.00 -1.77
CA PHE A 351 -0.48 -18.63 -1.21
C PHE A 351 -0.32 -18.34 0.29
N ILE A 352 -0.50 -17.10 0.71
CA ILE A 352 -0.40 -16.71 2.13
C ILE A 352 -1.51 -17.39 2.96
N LEU A 353 -2.73 -17.45 2.44
CA LEU A 353 -3.85 -18.12 3.11
C LEU A 353 -3.61 -19.62 3.27
N ASP A 354 -3.16 -20.30 2.22
CA ASP A 354 -2.87 -21.75 2.25
C ASP A 354 -1.77 -22.06 3.28
N ASP A 355 -0.69 -21.25 3.31
CA ASP A 355 0.41 -21.43 4.28
C ASP A 355 -0.03 -21.11 5.72
N LEU A 356 -0.87 -20.10 5.94
CA LEU A 356 -1.41 -19.76 7.25
C LEU A 356 -2.33 -20.87 7.79
N GLU A 357 -3.20 -21.40 6.97
CA GLU A 357 -4.07 -22.53 7.36
C GLU A 357 -3.24 -23.77 7.72
N SER A 358 -2.22 -24.08 6.91
CA SER A 358 -1.27 -25.15 7.21
C SER A 358 -0.52 -24.93 8.53
N LEU A 359 -0.09 -23.69 8.79
CA LEU A 359 0.62 -23.32 10.02
C LEU A 359 -0.23 -23.47 11.28
N THR A 360 -1.53 -23.25 11.15
CA THR A 360 -2.51 -23.22 12.26
C THR A 360 -3.34 -24.49 12.37
N ALA A 361 -3.18 -25.43 11.43
CA ALA A 361 -3.80 -26.75 11.53
C ALA A 361 -3.36 -27.47 12.80
N PRO A 362 -4.26 -28.18 13.49
CA PRO A 362 -3.87 -29.05 14.61
C PRO A 362 -2.82 -30.04 14.12
N GLN A 363 -1.65 -30.05 14.75
CA GLN A 363 -0.68 -31.13 14.49
C GLN A 363 -1.39 -32.43 14.83
N ARG A 364 -1.61 -33.28 13.83
CA ARG A 364 -2.04 -34.68 14.09
C ARG A 364 -0.94 -35.30 14.93
N ALA A 365 -1.31 -35.65 16.16
CA ALA A 365 -0.45 -36.36 17.11
C ALA A 365 -0.08 -37.76 16.57
#